data_67fe576617cb014ec5cea3cd6d8557c1
#
_entry.id   67fe576617cb014ec5cea3cd6d8557c1
#
_cell.length_a   1.000
_cell.length_b   1.000
_cell.length_c   1.000
_cell.angle_alpha   90.00
_cell.angle_beta   90.00
_cell.angle_gamma   90.00
#
_symmetry.space_group_name_H-M   'P 1'
#
loop_
_entity.id
_entity.type
_entity.pdbx_description
1 polymer ?
#
loop_
_entity_poly.entity_id
_entity_poly.type
_entity_poly.pdbx_seq_one_letter_code
_entity_poly.pdbx_strand_id
1 'polypeptide(L)'
;RSLQALVLAGGDGTFAQSELLASIDNRLPLLVSAWLACVGALALRSAFGLAWIARARRTGGRNEYWQQRLSLLAVRLGIRRDVGLRIVETLASPITAGWWRPVVLVPAALVARMPPELLEALLAHELAHVRRHDFLVNLLQNAVETLLFYHPAVWWLSRRMRHEREMVADSIATQLTGEPRRLALALSELEKMQFASQRVALAADGGDLMQRIRHLMVPQEQRSNWKAIVAALGVTAASLAGYANARVDAASLPAARTPAVVDFKSCSKPLWPGEDLQAEHTGTVTLSFNIDVSGNVAGSRVVRSSGHPGLDTAAQAGISKCHFIPAKVRGKPIETWQQMQYVWTLE
;
A
#
# COMPACT_ATOMS: atom_id res chain seq x y z
N ARG A 1 -14.24 50.73 19.37
CA ARG A 1 -14.68 49.35 19.14
C ARG A 1 -14.23 48.93 17.73
N SER A 2 -13.57 47.84 17.69
CA SER A 2 -12.79 47.09 16.72
C SER A 2 -13.16 47.28 15.24
N LEU A 3 -12.17 47.76 14.46
CA LEU A 3 -12.08 47.60 13.01
C LEU A 3 -11.92 46.10 12.70
N GLN A 4 -13.01 45.44 12.36
CA GLN A 4 -12.94 44.13 11.68
C GLN A 4 -12.79 44.42 10.17
N ALA A 5 -11.55 44.53 9.72
CA ALA A 5 -11.28 44.37 8.31
C ALA A 5 -11.51 42.92 7.94
N LEU A 6 -12.60 42.63 7.26
CA LEU A 6 -12.85 41.30 6.70
C LEU A 6 -11.85 41.11 5.55
N VAL A 7 -10.72 40.45 5.85
CA VAL A 7 -9.83 39.97 4.80
C VAL A 7 -10.54 38.79 4.15
N LEU A 8 -11.23 39.07 3.04
CA LEU A 8 -11.68 38.01 2.13
C LEU A 8 -10.42 37.49 1.41
N ALA A 9 -9.69 36.58 2.09
CA ALA A 9 -8.78 35.69 1.40
C ALA A 9 -9.67 34.80 0.52
N GLY A 10 -9.55 34.93 -0.79
CA GLY A 10 -10.08 33.94 -1.71
C GLY A 10 -9.42 32.59 -1.41
N GLY A 11 -10.13 31.67 -0.77
CA GLY A 11 -9.55 30.40 -0.41
C GLY A 11 -10.36 29.55 0.57
N ASP A 12 -11.68 29.40 0.37
CA ASP A 12 -12.44 28.41 1.16
C ASP A 12 -11.96 26.95 0.95
N GLY A 13 -11.16 26.69 -0.08
CA GLY A 13 -10.55 25.38 -0.31
C GLY A 13 -9.21 25.16 0.41
N THR A 14 -8.46 26.22 0.71
CA THR A 14 -7.11 26.08 1.27
C THR A 14 -7.11 25.89 2.81
N PHE A 15 -8.06 26.47 3.51
CA PHE A 15 -8.20 26.29 4.97
C PHE A 15 -8.66 24.87 5.33
N ALA A 16 -9.64 24.33 4.61
CA ALA A 16 -10.09 22.94 4.80
C ALA A 16 -8.98 21.94 4.46
N GLN A 17 -8.19 22.21 3.42
CA GLN A 17 -7.02 21.37 3.08
C GLN A 17 -5.92 21.45 4.12
N SER A 18 -5.61 22.63 4.67
CA SER A 18 -4.56 22.76 5.69
C SER A 18 -4.94 22.12 7.01
N GLU A 19 -6.20 22.20 7.45
CA GLU A 19 -6.70 21.50 8.64
C GLU A 19 -6.72 19.97 8.44
N LEU A 20 -7.12 19.51 7.25
CA LEU A 20 -7.10 18.10 6.93
C LEU A 20 -5.67 17.54 6.92
N LEU A 21 -4.72 18.25 6.30
CA LEU A 21 -3.31 17.87 6.27
C LEU A 21 -2.69 17.88 7.68
N ALA A 22 -2.96 18.90 8.49
CA ALA A 22 -2.51 18.95 9.87
C ALA A 22 -3.10 17.82 10.73
N SER A 23 -4.35 17.44 10.51
CA SER A 23 -4.99 16.31 11.18
C SER A 23 -4.37 14.97 10.76
N ILE A 24 -4.00 14.82 9.49
CA ILE A 24 -3.32 13.64 8.96
C ILE A 24 -1.91 13.55 9.55
N ASP A 25 -1.14 14.65 9.53
CA ASP A 25 0.23 14.69 10.07
C ASP A 25 0.28 14.31 11.55
N ASN A 26 -0.71 14.74 12.33
CA ASN A 26 -0.78 14.41 13.76
C ASN A 26 -1.13 12.94 14.03
N ARG A 27 -1.87 12.28 13.13
CA ARG A 27 -2.26 10.86 13.26
C ARG A 27 -1.31 9.90 12.55
N LEU A 28 -0.51 10.39 11.62
CA LEU A 28 0.42 9.59 10.82
C LEU A 28 1.40 8.77 11.68
N PRO A 29 2.03 9.32 12.73
CA PRO A 29 2.94 8.54 13.58
C PRO A 29 2.23 7.36 14.26
N LEU A 30 0.98 7.54 14.68
CA LEU A 30 0.19 6.50 15.33
C LEU A 30 -0.19 5.39 14.36
N LEU A 31 -0.59 5.73 13.14
CA LEU A 31 -0.89 4.77 12.07
C LEU A 31 0.36 3.97 11.66
N VAL A 32 1.50 4.64 11.51
CA VAL A 32 2.78 4.00 11.19
C VAL A 32 3.21 3.07 12.32
N SER A 33 3.09 3.50 13.58
CA SER A 33 3.42 2.67 14.74
C SER A 33 2.52 1.43 14.84
N ALA A 34 1.23 1.57 14.59
CA ALA A 34 0.30 0.45 14.57
C ALA A 34 0.62 -0.53 13.43
N TRP A 35 0.92 -0.01 12.24
CA TRP A 35 1.35 -0.82 11.11
C TRP A 35 2.64 -1.59 11.41
N LEU A 36 3.67 -0.92 11.97
CA LEU A 36 4.92 -1.57 12.37
C LEU A 36 4.71 -2.65 13.43
N ALA A 37 3.83 -2.41 14.41
CA ALA A 37 3.49 -3.40 15.43
C ALA A 37 2.83 -4.65 14.81
N CYS A 38 1.88 -4.47 13.88
CA CYS A 38 1.25 -5.58 13.17
C CYS A 38 2.26 -6.35 12.30
N VAL A 39 3.10 -5.64 11.52
CA VAL A 39 4.16 -6.26 10.71
C VAL A 39 5.12 -7.03 11.61
N GLY A 40 5.54 -6.45 12.75
CA GLY A 40 6.41 -7.10 13.72
C GLY A 40 5.80 -8.39 14.29
N ALA A 41 4.53 -8.36 14.68
CA ALA A 41 3.82 -9.53 15.19
C ALA A 41 3.69 -10.65 14.14
N LEU A 42 3.36 -10.30 12.89
CA LEU A 42 3.27 -11.24 11.78
C LEU A 42 4.64 -11.82 11.40
N ALA A 43 5.69 -10.99 11.41
CA ALA A 43 7.07 -11.41 11.17
C ALA A 43 7.56 -12.37 12.26
N LEU A 44 7.27 -12.08 13.53
CA LEU A 44 7.56 -12.98 14.65
C LEU A 44 6.84 -14.32 14.50
N ARG A 45 5.55 -14.31 14.17
CA ARG A 45 4.79 -15.53 13.91
C ARG A 45 5.44 -16.38 12.81
N SER A 46 5.86 -15.73 11.71
CA SER A 46 6.54 -16.39 10.59
C SER A 46 7.92 -16.94 11.01
N ALA A 47 8.68 -16.19 11.81
CA ALA A 47 9.97 -16.61 12.34
C ALA A 47 9.83 -17.84 13.25
N PHE A 48 8.80 -17.88 14.13
CA PHE A 48 8.50 -19.05 14.94
C PHE A 48 8.15 -20.28 14.09
N GLY A 49 7.36 -20.11 13.03
CA GLY A 49 7.07 -21.18 12.07
C GLY A 49 8.32 -21.73 11.39
N LEU A 50 9.21 -20.86 10.93
CA LEU A 50 10.48 -21.25 10.32
C LEU A 50 11.42 -21.93 11.32
N ALA A 51 11.48 -21.43 12.56
CA ALA A 51 12.26 -22.05 13.64
C ALA A 51 11.74 -23.45 13.99
N TRP A 52 10.42 -23.63 14.04
CA TRP A 52 9.80 -24.93 14.24
C TRP A 52 10.15 -25.90 13.11
N ILE A 53 10.05 -25.47 11.84
CA ILE A 53 10.46 -26.28 10.68
C ILE A 53 11.95 -26.65 10.78
N ALA A 54 12.81 -25.70 11.14
CA ALA A 54 14.24 -25.94 11.31
C ALA A 54 14.52 -26.96 12.41
N ARG A 55 13.75 -26.92 13.50
CA ARG A 55 13.82 -27.93 14.57
C ARG A 55 13.34 -29.28 14.07
N ALA A 56 12.17 -29.36 13.43
CA ALA A 56 11.61 -30.60 12.88
C ALA A 56 12.56 -31.30 11.89
N ARG A 57 13.28 -30.54 11.08
CA ARG A 57 14.34 -31.04 10.16
C ARG A 57 15.50 -31.72 10.91
N ARG A 58 15.81 -31.28 12.13
CA ARG A 58 16.92 -31.82 12.95
C ARG A 58 16.49 -33.01 13.77
N THR A 59 15.29 -32.96 14.34
CA THR A 59 14.77 -33.98 15.29
C THR A 59 13.93 -35.08 14.63
N GLY A 60 13.48 -34.87 13.38
CA GLY A 60 12.68 -35.86 12.66
C GLY A 60 13.41 -37.20 12.46
N GLY A 61 12.66 -38.29 12.60
CA GLY A 61 13.14 -39.66 12.41
C GLY A 61 13.65 -39.89 10.99
N ARG A 62 14.61 -40.78 10.87
CA ARG A 62 15.09 -41.24 9.56
C ARG A 62 14.45 -42.56 9.20
N ASN A 63 14.10 -42.75 7.94
CA ASN A 63 13.64 -44.02 7.41
C ASN A 63 14.38 -44.28 6.08
N GLU A 64 15.24 -45.31 6.11
CA GLU A 64 16.13 -45.60 5.01
C GLU A 64 15.36 -46.04 3.75
N TYR A 65 14.31 -46.84 3.92
CA TYR A 65 13.45 -47.29 2.82
C TYR A 65 12.85 -46.10 2.06
N TRP A 66 12.21 -45.15 2.78
CA TRP A 66 11.60 -43.99 2.15
C TRP A 66 12.62 -42.98 1.64
N GLN A 67 13.79 -42.87 2.27
CA GLN A 67 14.88 -42.06 1.79
C GLN A 67 15.37 -42.55 0.42
N GLN A 68 15.57 -43.87 0.26
CA GLN A 68 15.98 -44.46 -1.01
C GLN A 68 14.94 -44.25 -2.12
N ARG A 69 13.65 -44.46 -1.79
CA ARG A 69 12.54 -44.19 -2.71
C ARG A 69 12.49 -42.72 -3.15
N LEU A 70 12.62 -41.78 -2.20
CA LEU A 70 12.68 -40.36 -2.49
C LEU A 70 13.85 -40.00 -3.39
N SER A 71 15.02 -40.56 -3.14
CA SER A 71 16.23 -40.31 -3.94
C SER A 71 16.06 -40.78 -5.38
N LEU A 72 15.45 -41.96 -5.60
CA LEU A 72 15.15 -42.47 -6.93
C LEU A 72 14.18 -41.57 -7.69
N LEU A 73 13.12 -41.09 -7.03
CA LEU A 73 12.18 -40.15 -7.63
C LEU A 73 12.84 -38.80 -7.93
N ALA A 74 13.73 -38.31 -7.08
CA ALA A 74 14.49 -37.07 -7.27
C ALA A 74 15.39 -37.15 -8.52
N VAL A 75 16.09 -38.26 -8.71
CA VAL A 75 16.91 -38.50 -9.90
C VAL A 75 16.05 -38.50 -11.16
N ARG A 76 14.90 -39.18 -11.16
CA ARG A 76 13.96 -39.21 -12.30
C ARG A 76 13.42 -37.80 -12.64
N LEU A 77 13.25 -36.92 -11.63
CA LEU A 77 12.86 -35.52 -11.83
C LEU A 77 14.02 -34.60 -12.25
N GLY A 78 15.25 -35.13 -12.36
CA GLY A 78 16.44 -34.34 -12.70
C GLY A 78 16.92 -33.41 -11.59
N ILE A 79 16.56 -33.71 -10.32
CA ILE A 79 17.00 -32.96 -9.16
C ILE A 79 18.41 -33.38 -8.82
N ARG A 80 19.40 -32.50 -9.06
CA ARG A 80 20.83 -32.79 -8.83
C ARG A 80 21.26 -32.65 -7.36
N ARG A 81 20.39 -32.06 -6.53
CA ARG A 81 20.65 -31.81 -5.12
C ARG A 81 20.20 -33.00 -4.29
N ASP A 82 20.93 -33.27 -3.21
CA ASP A 82 20.48 -34.26 -2.23
C ASP A 82 19.25 -33.75 -1.48
N VAL A 83 18.19 -34.55 -1.49
CA VAL A 83 16.92 -34.25 -0.82
C VAL A 83 16.74 -35.19 0.36
N GLY A 84 16.76 -34.65 1.57
CA GLY A 84 16.55 -35.44 2.77
C GLY A 84 15.09 -35.76 3.03
N LEU A 85 14.82 -36.91 3.65
CA LEU A 85 13.50 -37.24 4.19
C LEU A 85 13.55 -37.31 5.73
N ARG A 86 12.53 -36.77 6.39
CA ARG A 86 12.36 -36.87 7.85
C ARG A 86 10.91 -37.18 8.16
N ILE A 87 10.72 -38.08 9.12
CA ILE A 87 9.41 -38.46 9.65
C ILE A 87 9.14 -37.61 10.89
N VAL A 88 7.98 -36.99 10.97
CA VAL A 88 7.58 -36.10 12.08
C VAL A 88 6.18 -36.48 12.56
N GLU A 89 6.00 -36.61 13.87
CA GLU A 89 4.72 -37.02 14.45
C GLU A 89 3.66 -35.92 14.45
N THR A 90 4.09 -34.67 14.60
CA THR A 90 3.20 -33.48 14.81
C THR A 90 2.70 -32.83 13.54
N LEU A 91 3.00 -33.39 12.38
CA LEU A 91 2.55 -32.86 11.09
C LEU A 91 1.22 -33.47 10.65
N ALA A 92 0.35 -32.64 10.06
CA ALA A 92 -0.90 -33.08 9.44
C ALA A 92 -0.75 -33.41 7.95
N SER A 93 0.20 -32.79 7.25
CA SER A 93 0.48 -33.01 5.82
C SER A 93 1.98 -33.04 5.54
N PRO A 94 2.43 -33.67 4.45
CA PRO A 94 3.81 -33.54 3.99
C PRO A 94 4.13 -32.07 3.72
N ILE A 95 5.35 -31.65 3.96
CA ILE A 95 5.84 -30.33 3.62
C ILE A 95 7.29 -30.38 3.15
N THR A 96 7.61 -29.54 2.18
CA THR A 96 8.97 -29.36 1.71
C THR A 96 9.59 -28.11 2.31
N ALA A 97 10.80 -28.22 2.87
CA ALA A 97 11.49 -27.11 3.51
C ALA A 97 12.98 -27.03 3.13
N GLY A 98 13.45 -25.79 2.99
CA GLY A 98 14.85 -25.50 2.68
C GLY A 98 15.14 -25.35 1.20
N TRP A 99 16.01 -24.39 0.86
CA TRP A 99 16.37 -24.11 -0.54
C TRP A 99 17.74 -24.65 -0.95
N TRP A 100 18.69 -24.67 -0.02
CA TRP A 100 20.06 -25.19 -0.29
C TRP A 100 20.16 -26.69 -0.05
N ARG A 101 19.65 -27.17 1.07
CA ARG A 101 19.52 -28.57 1.45
C ARG A 101 18.05 -28.88 1.68
N PRO A 102 17.28 -29.16 0.63
CA PRO A 102 15.86 -29.42 0.76
C PRO A 102 15.60 -30.69 1.56
N VAL A 103 14.57 -30.64 2.37
CA VAL A 103 14.12 -31.78 3.19
C VAL A 103 12.61 -31.88 3.04
N VAL A 104 12.11 -33.07 2.76
CA VAL A 104 10.69 -33.41 2.80
C VAL A 104 10.39 -33.95 4.19
N LEU A 105 9.49 -33.30 4.91
CA LEU A 105 8.97 -33.71 6.19
C LEU A 105 7.67 -34.46 5.96
N VAL A 106 7.60 -35.72 6.41
CA VAL A 106 6.45 -36.61 6.22
C VAL A 106 5.82 -36.95 7.55
N PRO A 107 4.49 -36.81 7.71
CA PRO A 107 3.79 -37.26 8.90
C PRO A 107 3.99 -38.77 9.17
N ALA A 108 4.29 -39.15 10.41
CA ALA A 108 4.41 -40.55 10.80
C ALA A 108 3.14 -41.34 10.50
N ALA A 109 1.97 -40.71 10.66
CA ALA A 109 0.67 -41.30 10.38
C ALA A 109 0.52 -41.73 8.90
N LEU A 110 1.06 -40.95 7.95
CA LEU A 110 1.03 -41.29 6.52
C LEU A 110 1.90 -42.50 6.23
N VAL A 111 3.11 -42.55 6.81
CA VAL A 111 4.02 -43.70 6.64
C VAL A 111 3.43 -45.01 7.19
N ALA A 112 2.65 -44.91 8.28
CA ALA A 112 2.05 -46.07 8.93
C ALA A 112 0.75 -46.57 8.29
N ARG A 113 -0.03 -45.69 7.66
CA ARG A 113 -1.42 -46.00 7.25
C ARG A 113 -1.68 -45.91 5.77
N MET A 114 -0.87 -45.15 5.02
CA MET A 114 -1.08 -44.97 3.60
C MET A 114 -0.42 -46.07 2.79
N PRO A 115 -1.10 -46.61 1.74
CA PRO A 115 -0.45 -47.56 0.82
C PRO A 115 0.81 -46.94 0.20
N PRO A 116 1.90 -47.74 0.04
CA PRO A 116 3.18 -47.22 -0.45
C PRO A 116 3.11 -46.48 -1.78
N GLU A 117 2.26 -46.95 -2.70
CA GLU A 117 2.08 -46.37 -4.03
C GLU A 117 1.45 -44.95 -3.95
N LEU A 118 0.54 -44.75 -2.98
CA LEU A 118 -0.08 -43.45 -2.75
C LEU A 118 0.89 -42.48 -2.08
N LEU A 119 1.69 -42.97 -1.14
CA LEU A 119 2.72 -42.17 -0.49
C LEU A 119 3.83 -41.76 -1.50
N GLU A 120 4.22 -42.64 -2.41
CA GLU A 120 5.13 -42.28 -3.51
C GLU A 120 4.58 -41.17 -4.39
N ALA A 121 3.28 -41.18 -4.71
CA ALA A 121 2.66 -40.12 -5.47
C ALA A 121 2.71 -38.77 -4.74
N LEU A 122 2.50 -38.76 -3.41
CA LEU A 122 2.69 -37.56 -2.57
C LEU A 122 4.15 -37.11 -2.52
N LEU A 123 5.10 -38.03 -2.39
CA LEU A 123 6.54 -37.71 -2.42
C LEU A 123 6.95 -37.13 -3.78
N ALA A 124 6.40 -37.62 -4.89
CA ALA A 124 6.60 -37.04 -6.21
C ALA A 124 6.07 -35.61 -6.31
N HIS A 125 4.91 -35.34 -5.70
CA HIS A 125 4.35 -33.99 -5.60
C HIS A 125 5.25 -33.06 -4.76
N GLU A 126 5.73 -33.49 -3.61
CA GLU A 126 6.66 -32.71 -2.78
C GLU A 126 8.00 -32.44 -3.53
N LEU A 127 8.49 -33.41 -4.29
CA LEU A 127 9.68 -33.22 -5.10
C LEU A 127 9.47 -32.24 -6.27
N ALA A 128 8.26 -32.09 -6.79
CA ALA A 128 7.94 -31.06 -7.76
C ALA A 128 8.14 -29.66 -7.17
N HIS A 129 7.76 -29.42 -5.92
CA HIS A 129 8.04 -28.17 -5.19
C HIS A 129 9.55 -27.93 -4.99
N VAL A 130 10.31 -29.00 -4.67
CA VAL A 130 11.79 -28.92 -4.57
C VAL A 130 12.40 -28.49 -5.90
N ARG A 131 11.99 -29.12 -7.01
CA ARG A 131 12.51 -28.85 -8.36
C ARG A 131 12.29 -27.38 -8.75
N ARG A 132 11.15 -26.83 -8.39
CA ARG A 132 10.74 -25.45 -8.73
C ARG A 132 11.21 -24.39 -7.75
N HIS A 133 11.86 -24.78 -6.64
CA HIS A 133 12.27 -23.87 -5.58
C HIS A 133 11.09 -23.15 -4.91
N ASP A 134 9.92 -23.78 -4.83
CA ASP A 134 8.71 -23.17 -4.33
C ASP A 134 8.82 -22.70 -2.85
N PHE A 135 9.76 -23.24 -2.09
CA PHE A 135 10.09 -22.75 -0.75
C PHE A 135 10.55 -21.28 -0.75
N LEU A 136 11.38 -20.85 -1.71
CA LEU A 136 11.81 -19.45 -1.83
C LEU A 136 10.66 -18.54 -2.24
N VAL A 137 9.84 -19.01 -3.19
CA VAL A 137 8.65 -18.27 -3.63
C VAL A 137 7.69 -18.07 -2.47
N ASN A 138 7.48 -19.11 -1.66
CA ASN A 138 6.66 -19.05 -0.44
C ASN A 138 7.20 -18.05 0.58
N LEU A 139 8.52 -18.01 0.77
CA LEU A 139 9.15 -17.09 1.71
C LEU A 139 8.97 -15.64 1.25
N LEU A 140 9.20 -15.37 -0.03
CA LEU A 140 8.99 -14.05 -0.62
C LEU A 140 7.51 -13.63 -0.55
N GLN A 141 6.61 -14.54 -0.90
CA GLN A 141 5.18 -14.31 -0.82
C GLN A 141 4.73 -13.99 0.61
N ASN A 142 5.22 -14.73 1.61
CA ASN A 142 4.94 -14.47 3.02
C ASN A 142 5.48 -13.10 3.48
N ALA A 143 6.65 -12.69 2.98
CA ALA A 143 7.18 -11.35 3.26
C ALA A 143 6.28 -10.24 2.69
N VAL A 144 5.80 -10.39 1.45
CA VAL A 144 4.87 -9.44 0.82
C VAL A 144 3.53 -9.42 1.55
N GLU A 145 2.97 -10.58 1.90
CA GLU A 145 1.74 -10.71 2.69
C GLU A 145 1.88 -10.08 4.09
N THR A 146 3.05 -10.16 4.68
CA THR A 146 3.35 -9.53 5.99
C THR A 146 3.40 -8.02 5.88
N LEU A 147 4.07 -7.47 4.88
CA LEU A 147 4.19 -6.02 4.68
C LEU A 147 2.87 -5.38 4.26
N LEU A 148 2.11 -6.05 3.40
CA LEU A 148 0.86 -5.58 2.81
C LEU A 148 -0.36 -6.35 3.35
N PHE A 149 -0.31 -6.73 4.63
CA PHE A 149 -1.33 -7.58 5.27
C PHE A 149 -2.75 -7.03 5.16
N TYR A 150 -2.90 -5.73 5.06
CA TYR A 150 -4.18 -5.02 4.95
C TYR A 150 -4.73 -4.94 3.53
N HIS A 151 -3.96 -5.31 2.49
CA HIS A 151 -4.34 -5.08 1.10
C HIS A 151 -5.08 -6.29 0.50
N PRO A 152 -6.38 -6.19 0.16
CA PRO A 152 -7.18 -7.34 -0.28
C PRO A 152 -6.67 -7.95 -1.60
N ALA A 153 -6.13 -7.16 -2.53
CA ALA A 153 -5.57 -7.68 -3.78
C ALA A 153 -4.34 -8.56 -3.55
N VAL A 154 -3.54 -8.28 -2.51
CA VAL A 154 -2.40 -9.14 -2.14
C VAL A 154 -2.90 -10.51 -1.70
N TRP A 155 -3.94 -10.57 -0.87
CA TRP A 155 -4.55 -11.84 -0.44
C TRP A 155 -5.13 -12.63 -1.60
N TRP A 156 -5.84 -11.95 -2.52
CA TRP A 156 -6.40 -12.58 -3.70
C TRP A 156 -5.30 -13.14 -4.61
N LEU A 157 -4.28 -12.34 -4.93
CA LEU A 157 -3.16 -12.74 -5.77
C LEU A 157 -2.38 -13.89 -5.15
N SER A 158 -2.12 -13.83 -3.86
CA SER A 158 -1.41 -14.86 -3.11
C SER A 158 -2.15 -16.20 -3.12
N ARG A 159 -3.47 -16.19 -2.94
CA ARG A 159 -4.30 -17.41 -3.05
C ARG A 159 -4.23 -17.97 -4.47
N ARG A 160 -4.33 -17.12 -5.47
CA ARG A 160 -4.24 -17.53 -6.88
C ARG A 160 -2.89 -18.15 -7.20
N MET A 161 -1.80 -17.52 -6.76
CA MET A 161 -0.44 -18.05 -6.93
C MET A 161 -0.24 -19.40 -6.24
N ARG A 162 -0.77 -19.58 -5.02
CA ARG A 162 -0.73 -20.89 -4.32
C ARG A 162 -1.44 -21.94 -5.14
N HIS A 163 -2.68 -21.66 -5.57
CA HIS A 163 -3.46 -22.58 -6.39
C HIS A 163 -2.74 -22.98 -7.67
N GLU A 164 -2.21 -22.04 -8.45
CA GLU A 164 -1.46 -22.33 -9.68
C GLU A 164 -0.20 -23.18 -9.41
N ARG A 165 0.48 -22.96 -8.28
CA ARG A 165 1.63 -23.78 -7.89
C ARG A 165 1.25 -25.23 -7.61
N GLU A 166 0.14 -25.47 -6.93
CA GLU A 166 -0.39 -26.79 -6.69
C GLU A 166 -0.72 -27.52 -7.99
N MET A 167 -1.42 -26.83 -8.91
CA MET A 167 -1.77 -27.40 -10.21
C MET A 167 -0.53 -27.82 -11.01
N VAL A 168 0.51 -27.01 -11.02
CA VAL A 168 1.78 -27.34 -11.71
C VAL A 168 2.52 -28.47 -11.01
N ALA A 169 2.54 -28.49 -9.67
CA ALA A 169 3.16 -29.57 -8.91
C ALA A 169 2.45 -30.91 -9.16
N ASP A 170 1.10 -30.91 -9.17
CA ASP A 170 0.28 -32.05 -9.54
C ASP A 170 0.60 -32.56 -10.95
N SER A 171 0.72 -31.67 -11.93
CA SER A 171 1.08 -32.02 -13.32
C SER A 171 2.46 -32.67 -13.40
N ILE A 172 3.46 -32.14 -12.70
CA ILE A 172 4.82 -32.73 -12.67
C ILE A 172 4.81 -34.10 -12.00
N ALA A 173 4.10 -34.23 -10.87
CA ALA A 173 4.01 -35.50 -10.15
C ALA A 173 3.32 -36.60 -11.00
N THR A 174 2.26 -36.25 -11.69
CA THR A 174 1.54 -37.20 -12.59
C THR A 174 2.36 -37.59 -13.82
N GLN A 175 3.12 -36.65 -14.40
CA GLN A 175 4.04 -36.97 -15.49
C GLN A 175 5.13 -37.94 -15.03
N LEU A 176 5.61 -37.82 -13.80
CA LEU A 176 6.61 -38.71 -13.25
C LEU A 176 6.08 -40.12 -12.95
N THR A 177 4.89 -40.19 -12.35
CA THR A 177 4.28 -41.46 -11.88
C THR A 177 3.50 -42.18 -13.00
N GLY A 178 3.13 -41.45 -14.06
CA GLY A 178 2.31 -41.97 -15.17
C GLY A 178 0.85 -42.21 -14.82
N GLU A 179 0.43 -41.98 -13.57
CA GLU A 179 -0.93 -42.31 -13.12
C GLU A 179 -1.57 -41.18 -12.32
N PRO A 180 -2.34 -40.27 -12.99
CA PRO A 180 -3.07 -39.19 -12.33
C PRO A 180 -4.03 -39.67 -11.21
N ARG A 181 -4.63 -40.84 -11.41
CA ARG A 181 -5.56 -41.44 -10.44
C ARG A 181 -4.90 -41.76 -9.11
N ARG A 182 -3.62 -42.19 -9.09
CA ARG A 182 -2.89 -42.46 -7.84
C ARG A 182 -2.74 -41.20 -7.01
N LEU A 183 -2.36 -40.08 -7.64
CA LEU A 183 -2.22 -38.82 -6.93
C LEU A 183 -3.58 -38.32 -6.41
N ALA A 184 -4.64 -38.41 -7.21
CA ALA A 184 -6.00 -38.04 -6.79
C ALA A 184 -6.48 -38.86 -5.57
N LEU A 185 -6.22 -40.17 -5.57
CA LEU A 185 -6.53 -41.05 -4.42
C LEU A 185 -5.66 -40.69 -3.20
N ALA A 186 -4.38 -40.42 -3.40
CA ALA A 186 -3.45 -40.04 -2.32
C ALA A 186 -3.89 -38.73 -1.65
N LEU A 187 -4.30 -37.73 -2.43
CA LEU A 187 -4.83 -36.45 -1.93
C LEU A 187 -6.15 -36.64 -1.16
N SER A 188 -7.06 -37.48 -1.68
CA SER A 188 -8.32 -37.81 -1.00
C SER A 188 -8.09 -38.53 0.32
N GLU A 189 -7.13 -39.46 0.37
CA GLU A 189 -6.80 -40.20 1.60
C GLU A 189 -6.11 -39.29 2.63
N LEU A 190 -5.22 -38.39 2.16
CA LEU A 190 -4.59 -37.37 3.00
C LEU A 190 -5.65 -36.49 3.68
N GLU A 191 -6.65 -36.03 2.92
CA GLU A 191 -7.73 -35.18 3.46
C GLU A 191 -8.56 -35.94 4.51
N LYS A 192 -8.95 -37.20 4.26
CA LYS A 192 -9.67 -38.03 5.25
C LYS A 192 -8.90 -38.15 6.55
N MET A 193 -7.57 -38.35 6.46
CA MET A 193 -6.73 -38.48 7.65
C MET A 193 -6.60 -37.14 8.40
N GLN A 194 -6.59 -36.01 7.72
CA GLN A 194 -6.60 -34.70 8.33
C GLN A 194 -7.93 -34.41 9.05
N PHE A 195 -9.07 -34.69 8.42
CA PHE A 195 -10.38 -34.54 9.06
C PHE A 195 -10.57 -35.44 10.27
N ALA A 196 -10.02 -36.64 10.25
CA ALA A 196 -10.07 -37.56 11.40
C ALA A 196 -9.26 -37.05 12.59
N SER A 197 -8.21 -36.26 12.36
CA SER A 197 -7.34 -35.69 13.40
C SER A 197 -7.82 -34.36 13.95
N GLN A 198 -8.58 -33.56 13.14
CA GLN A 198 -9.08 -32.24 13.49
C GLN A 198 -10.60 -32.29 13.76
N ARG A 199 -11.01 -32.56 15.00
CA ARG A 199 -12.43 -32.62 15.38
C ARG A 199 -13.21 -31.29 15.27
N VAL A 200 -12.60 -30.15 14.92
CA VAL A 200 -13.23 -28.81 14.98
C VAL A 200 -12.70 -27.81 13.91
N ALA A 201 -12.31 -28.22 12.73
CA ALA A 201 -12.01 -27.24 11.68
C ALA A 201 -13.10 -27.25 10.61
N LEU A 202 -13.95 -26.25 10.65
CA LEU A 202 -14.95 -25.96 9.61
C LEU A 202 -14.30 -25.94 8.22
N ALA A 203 -14.86 -26.74 7.34
CA ALA A 203 -14.48 -26.97 5.94
C ALA A 203 -14.44 -25.71 5.07
N ALA A 204 -13.39 -24.90 5.20
CA ALA A 204 -13.15 -23.77 4.30
C ALA A 204 -12.27 -24.13 3.08
N ASP A 205 -11.50 -25.23 3.16
CA ASP A 205 -10.52 -25.61 2.12
C ASP A 205 -10.96 -26.75 1.17
N GLY A 206 -12.15 -27.35 1.37
CA GLY A 206 -12.64 -28.47 0.53
C GLY A 206 -12.85 -28.10 -0.95
N GLY A 207 -12.93 -26.81 -1.27
CA GLY A 207 -13.07 -26.35 -2.66
C GLY A 207 -11.80 -26.50 -3.50
N ASP A 208 -10.64 -26.33 -2.89
CA ASP A 208 -9.34 -26.38 -3.57
C ASP A 208 -8.94 -27.82 -3.94
N LEU A 209 -9.17 -28.77 -3.04
CA LEU A 209 -8.92 -30.20 -3.31
C LEU A 209 -9.82 -30.75 -4.43
N MET A 210 -11.11 -30.44 -4.40
CA MET A 210 -12.04 -30.91 -5.44
C MET A 210 -11.66 -30.37 -6.81
N GLN A 211 -11.15 -29.13 -6.88
CA GLN A 211 -10.67 -28.54 -8.13
C GLN A 211 -9.39 -29.24 -8.62
N ARG A 212 -8.47 -29.58 -7.72
CA ARG A 212 -7.24 -30.36 -8.03
C ARG A 212 -7.60 -31.73 -8.57
N ILE A 213 -8.50 -32.48 -7.88
CA ILE A 213 -8.95 -33.81 -8.32
C ILE A 213 -9.62 -33.72 -9.70
N ARG A 214 -10.48 -32.73 -9.93
CA ARG A 214 -11.10 -32.52 -11.25
C ARG A 214 -10.04 -32.26 -12.33
N HIS A 215 -9.05 -31.44 -12.05
CA HIS A 215 -7.96 -31.15 -12.99
C HIS A 215 -7.14 -32.41 -13.33
N LEU A 216 -6.88 -33.27 -12.35
CA LEU A 216 -6.15 -34.52 -12.52
C LEU A 216 -6.94 -35.54 -13.36
N MET A 217 -8.27 -35.54 -13.25
CA MET A 217 -9.13 -36.53 -13.90
C MET A 217 -9.66 -36.13 -15.28
N VAL A 218 -9.66 -34.81 -15.56
CA VAL A 218 -10.12 -34.27 -16.86
C VAL A 218 -8.94 -33.65 -17.59
N PRO A 219 -8.53 -34.16 -18.77
CA PRO A 219 -7.48 -33.52 -19.55
C PRO A 219 -7.87 -32.09 -19.91
N GLN A 220 -7.24 -31.11 -19.31
CA GLN A 220 -7.42 -29.71 -19.70
C GLN A 220 -6.32 -29.31 -20.68
N GLU A 221 -6.73 -28.83 -21.87
CA GLU A 221 -5.83 -28.10 -22.74
C GLU A 221 -5.27 -26.89 -21.96
N GLN A 222 -3.98 -26.88 -21.78
CA GLN A 222 -3.25 -25.85 -21.04
C GLN A 222 -3.29 -24.54 -21.84
N ARG A 223 -4.38 -23.79 -21.71
CA ARG A 223 -4.48 -22.42 -22.24
C ARG A 223 -3.59 -21.52 -21.38
N SER A 224 -2.38 -21.31 -21.84
CA SER A 224 -1.48 -20.34 -21.25
C SER A 224 -2.10 -18.94 -21.31
N ASN A 225 -2.49 -18.40 -20.17
CA ASN A 225 -3.07 -17.06 -20.05
C ASN A 225 -1.99 -15.97 -20.07
N TRP A 226 -1.00 -16.08 -20.98
CA TRP A 226 0.05 -15.07 -21.12
C TRP A 226 -0.50 -13.65 -21.34
N LYS A 227 -1.69 -13.54 -21.97
CA LYS A 227 -2.41 -12.27 -22.15
C LYS A 227 -2.77 -11.59 -20.81
N ALA A 228 -3.16 -12.38 -19.79
CA ALA A 228 -3.45 -11.85 -18.47
C ALA A 228 -2.18 -11.37 -17.76
N ILE A 229 -1.05 -12.04 -17.95
CA ILE A 229 0.25 -11.62 -17.41
C ILE A 229 0.70 -10.31 -18.07
N VAL A 230 0.58 -10.20 -19.39
CA VAL A 230 0.92 -8.96 -20.12
C VAL A 230 0.00 -7.81 -19.71
N ALA A 231 -1.30 -8.06 -19.53
CA ALA A 231 -2.24 -7.05 -19.05
C ALA A 231 -1.88 -6.57 -17.63
N ALA A 232 -1.55 -7.48 -16.71
CA ALA A 232 -1.13 -7.14 -15.35
C ALA A 232 0.18 -6.33 -15.33
N LEU A 233 1.16 -6.71 -16.13
CA LEU A 233 2.42 -5.97 -16.30
C LEU A 233 2.18 -4.58 -16.91
N GLY A 234 1.25 -4.46 -17.88
CA GLY A 234 0.85 -3.19 -18.47
C GLY A 234 0.22 -2.24 -17.45
N VAL A 235 -0.68 -2.74 -16.59
CA VAL A 235 -1.31 -1.94 -15.52
C VAL A 235 -0.27 -1.48 -14.50
N THR A 236 0.66 -2.35 -14.09
CA THR A 236 1.72 -1.95 -13.14
C THR A 236 2.69 -0.92 -13.74
N ALA A 237 3.07 -1.07 -15.01
CA ALA A 237 3.91 -0.10 -15.71
C ALA A 237 3.20 1.26 -15.87
N ALA A 238 1.92 1.27 -16.23
CA ALA A 238 1.11 2.48 -16.33
C ALA A 238 0.95 3.18 -14.96
N SER A 239 0.75 2.42 -13.88
CA SER A 239 0.66 2.96 -12.52
C SER A 239 1.98 3.58 -12.05
N LEU A 240 3.12 2.94 -12.35
CA LEU A 240 4.45 3.46 -12.06
C LEU A 240 4.77 4.73 -12.86
N ALA A 241 4.40 4.75 -14.16
CA ALA A 241 4.56 5.93 -15.01
C ALA A 241 3.69 7.10 -14.54
N GLY A 242 2.44 6.83 -14.16
CA GLY A 242 1.54 7.82 -13.57
C GLY A 242 2.08 8.40 -12.25
N TYR A 243 2.63 7.55 -11.38
CA TYR A 243 3.27 7.98 -10.13
C TYR A 243 4.53 8.81 -10.37
N ALA A 244 5.36 8.43 -11.36
CA ALA A 244 6.55 9.20 -11.72
C ALA A 244 6.19 10.58 -12.28
N ASN A 245 5.18 10.68 -13.15
CA ASN A 245 4.68 11.95 -13.67
C ASN A 245 4.08 12.84 -12.57
N ALA A 246 3.27 12.27 -11.66
CA ALA A 246 2.73 13.01 -10.53
C ALA A 246 3.81 13.57 -9.60
N ARG A 247 4.96 12.90 -9.47
CA ARG A 247 6.12 13.45 -8.73
C ARG A 247 6.82 14.59 -9.47
N VAL A 248 6.89 14.53 -10.79
CA VAL A 248 7.46 15.61 -11.59
C VAL A 248 6.59 16.86 -11.46
N ASP A 249 5.27 16.71 -11.52
CA ASP A 249 4.31 17.80 -11.33
C ASP A 249 4.36 18.37 -9.89
N ALA A 250 4.52 17.52 -8.88
CA ALA A 250 4.70 17.96 -7.49
C ALA A 250 6.03 18.71 -7.24
N ALA A 251 7.07 18.40 -8.00
CA ALA A 251 8.34 19.15 -7.96
C ALA A 251 8.23 20.53 -8.65
N SER A 252 7.22 20.72 -9.50
CA SER A 252 6.88 21.99 -10.17
C SER A 252 5.85 22.84 -9.41
N LEU A 253 5.41 22.43 -8.20
CA LEU A 253 4.54 23.25 -7.37
C LEU A 253 5.19 24.62 -7.14
N PRO A 254 4.45 25.75 -7.35
CA PRO A 254 4.98 27.08 -7.13
C PRO A 254 5.48 27.16 -5.68
N ALA A 255 6.71 27.65 -5.54
CA ALA A 255 7.35 27.80 -4.24
C ALA A 255 6.39 28.49 -3.26
N ALA A 256 6.26 27.93 -2.04
CA ALA A 256 5.39 28.44 -1.01
C ALA A 256 5.51 29.97 -0.93
N ARG A 257 4.42 30.67 -1.30
CA ARG A 257 4.31 32.13 -1.25
C ARG A 257 3.59 32.49 0.02
N THR A 258 4.21 33.27 0.88
CA THR A 258 3.51 33.97 1.96
C THR A 258 2.96 35.27 1.41
N PRO A 259 1.64 35.52 1.50
CA PRO A 259 1.07 36.79 1.02
C PRO A 259 1.58 37.97 1.85
N ALA A 260 1.52 39.19 1.29
CA ALA A 260 1.77 40.39 2.05
C ALA A 260 0.61 40.59 3.06
N VAL A 261 0.96 41.03 4.27
CA VAL A 261 0.00 41.29 5.34
C VAL A 261 0.16 42.72 5.84
N VAL A 262 -0.96 43.45 6.01
CA VAL A 262 -0.94 44.81 6.53
C VAL A 262 -0.61 44.78 8.05
N ASP A 263 0.27 45.67 8.47
CA ASP A 263 0.45 45.99 9.88
C ASP A 263 -0.54 47.09 10.30
N PHE A 264 -1.69 46.67 10.82
CA PHE A 264 -2.75 47.58 11.24
C PHE A 264 -2.33 48.58 12.31
N LYS A 265 -1.25 48.34 13.04
CA LYS A 265 -0.75 49.27 14.06
C LYS A 265 -0.06 50.48 13.43
N SER A 266 0.43 50.35 12.20
CA SER A 266 1.06 51.41 11.41
C SER A 266 0.07 52.28 10.68
N CYS A 267 -1.21 51.88 10.57
CA CYS A 267 -2.24 52.53 9.80
C CYS A 267 -2.89 53.70 10.57
N SER A 268 -3.08 54.83 9.90
CA SER A 268 -4.00 55.85 10.37
C SER A 268 -5.38 55.68 9.73
N LYS A 269 -6.47 55.77 10.52
CA LYS A 269 -7.82 55.65 9.99
C LYS A 269 -8.03 56.71 8.90
N PRO A 270 -8.51 56.34 7.71
CA PRO A 270 -8.85 57.31 6.69
C PRO A 270 -9.89 58.32 7.20
N LEU A 271 -9.63 59.62 6.95
CA LEU A 271 -10.52 60.66 7.34
C LEU A 271 -11.70 60.74 6.38
N TRP A 272 -12.92 60.86 6.90
CA TRP A 272 -14.12 61.03 6.11
C TRP A 272 -14.09 62.41 5.46
N PRO A 273 -14.26 62.53 4.11
CA PRO A 273 -14.37 63.83 3.48
C PRO A 273 -15.61 64.55 3.98
N GLY A 274 -15.52 65.87 4.27
CA GLY A 274 -16.58 66.63 4.88
C GLY A 274 -17.89 66.66 4.07
N GLU A 275 -17.78 66.71 2.77
CA GLU A 275 -18.92 66.67 1.85
C GLU A 275 -19.62 65.33 1.85
N ASP A 276 -18.87 64.22 1.83
CA ASP A 276 -19.41 62.87 1.86
C ASP A 276 -20.00 62.53 3.24
N LEU A 277 -19.44 63.10 4.33
CA LEU A 277 -19.98 62.92 5.66
C LEU A 277 -21.31 63.63 5.84
N GLN A 278 -21.44 64.88 5.29
CA GLN A 278 -22.72 65.64 5.35
C GLN A 278 -23.81 65.00 4.51
N ALA A 279 -23.43 64.34 3.41
CA ALA A 279 -24.33 63.62 2.53
C ALA A 279 -24.62 62.20 2.97
N GLU A 280 -24.07 61.74 4.13
CA GLU A 280 -24.22 60.40 4.68
C GLU A 280 -23.83 59.29 3.65
N HIS A 281 -22.85 59.54 2.76
CA HIS A 281 -22.43 58.58 1.77
C HIS A 281 -21.73 57.42 2.43
N THR A 282 -22.15 56.20 2.12
CA THR A 282 -21.56 54.93 2.59
C THR A 282 -21.19 54.08 1.38
N GLY A 283 -20.34 53.08 1.60
CA GLY A 283 -19.97 52.18 0.51
C GLY A 283 -18.71 51.38 0.81
N THR A 284 -18.39 50.46 -0.12
CA THR A 284 -17.19 49.62 -0.01
C THR A 284 -16.28 49.88 -1.21
N VAL A 285 -15.06 50.31 -0.94
CA VAL A 285 -14.04 50.48 -1.96
C VAL A 285 -13.08 49.30 -1.95
N THR A 286 -12.75 48.75 -3.11
CA THR A 286 -11.68 47.74 -3.23
C THR A 286 -10.46 48.40 -3.84
N LEU A 287 -9.36 48.38 -3.11
CA LEU A 287 -8.09 48.98 -3.47
C LEU A 287 -7.05 47.90 -3.71
N SER A 288 -6.11 48.15 -4.60
CA SER A 288 -4.94 47.31 -4.83
C SER A 288 -3.68 48.12 -4.57
N PHE A 289 -2.80 47.60 -3.71
CA PHE A 289 -1.55 48.26 -3.33
C PHE A 289 -0.37 47.44 -3.81
N ASN A 290 0.60 48.10 -4.43
CA ASN A 290 1.88 47.51 -4.78
C ASN A 290 2.82 47.66 -3.55
N ILE A 291 3.23 46.56 -2.98
CA ILE A 291 4.03 46.51 -1.77
C ILE A 291 5.45 46.11 -2.16
N ASP A 292 6.42 46.98 -1.84
CA ASP A 292 7.83 46.76 -2.10
C ASP A 292 8.43 45.71 -1.14
N VAL A 293 9.68 45.34 -1.37
CA VAL A 293 10.41 44.37 -0.54
C VAL A 293 10.65 44.84 0.88
N SER A 294 10.53 46.13 1.14
CA SER A 294 10.69 46.76 2.47
C SER A 294 9.35 46.88 3.22
N GLY A 295 8.23 46.53 2.58
CA GLY A 295 6.88 46.64 3.14
C GLY A 295 6.20 47.98 2.95
N ASN A 296 6.76 48.89 2.17
CA ASN A 296 6.14 50.20 1.87
C ASN A 296 5.23 50.08 0.64
N VAL A 297 4.24 50.99 0.57
CA VAL A 297 3.36 51.09 -0.57
C VAL A 297 4.04 51.89 -1.68
N ALA A 298 4.50 51.21 -2.75
CA ALA A 298 5.13 51.81 -3.92
C ALA A 298 4.09 52.37 -4.93
N GLY A 299 2.87 51.88 -4.90
CA GLY A 299 1.78 52.31 -5.76
C GLY A 299 0.41 51.85 -5.30
N SER A 300 -0.63 52.52 -5.69
CA SER A 300 -2.01 52.17 -5.34
C SER A 300 -2.98 52.45 -6.47
N ARG A 301 -4.05 51.68 -6.59
CA ARG A 301 -5.14 51.88 -7.56
C ARG A 301 -6.48 51.43 -6.98
N VAL A 302 -7.53 52.10 -7.42
CA VAL A 302 -8.91 51.68 -7.14
C VAL A 302 -9.28 50.57 -8.13
N VAL A 303 -9.65 49.38 -7.60
CA VAL A 303 -10.10 48.22 -8.39
C VAL A 303 -11.62 48.27 -8.55
N ARG A 304 -12.33 48.63 -7.47
CA ARG A 304 -13.79 48.80 -7.45
C ARG A 304 -14.13 50.00 -6.58
N SER A 305 -14.82 50.99 -7.17
CA SER A 305 -15.26 52.17 -6.46
C SER A 305 -16.37 51.88 -5.45
N SER A 306 -16.41 52.64 -4.36
CA SER A 306 -17.52 52.68 -3.41
C SER A 306 -18.80 53.29 -3.99
N GLY A 307 -18.72 53.95 -5.15
CA GLY A 307 -19.78 54.79 -5.74
C GLY A 307 -19.54 56.27 -5.49
N HIS A 308 -18.61 56.66 -4.65
CA HIS A 308 -18.31 58.03 -4.26
C HIS A 308 -16.82 58.32 -4.39
N PRO A 309 -16.37 59.11 -5.38
CA PRO A 309 -14.94 59.35 -5.62
C PRO A 309 -14.19 59.98 -4.42
N GLY A 310 -14.89 60.77 -3.60
CA GLY A 310 -14.33 61.36 -2.38
C GLY A 310 -13.91 60.26 -1.37
N LEU A 311 -14.80 59.30 -1.12
CA LEU A 311 -14.54 58.17 -0.24
C LEU A 311 -13.41 57.27 -0.77
N ASP A 312 -13.37 57.04 -2.10
CA ASP A 312 -12.34 56.22 -2.72
C ASP A 312 -10.96 56.82 -2.54
N THR A 313 -10.84 58.14 -2.80
CA THR A 313 -9.58 58.90 -2.67
C THR A 313 -9.13 58.96 -1.21
N ALA A 314 -10.05 59.17 -0.27
CA ALA A 314 -9.73 59.19 1.17
C ALA A 314 -9.25 57.84 1.68
N ALA A 315 -9.88 56.75 1.28
CA ALA A 315 -9.45 55.41 1.61
C ALA A 315 -8.07 55.07 1.03
N GLN A 316 -7.87 55.41 -0.25
CA GLN A 316 -6.58 55.18 -0.92
C GLN A 316 -5.45 55.98 -0.23
N ALA A 317 -5.65 57.25 0.08
CA ALA A 317 -4.66 58.09 0.73
C ALA A 317 -4.35 57.63 2.18
N GLY A 318 -5.36 57.18 2.90
CA GLY A 318 -5.21 56.69 4.26
C GLY A 318 -4.42 55.40 4.35
N ILE A 319 -4.81 54.42 3.54
CA ILE A 319 -4.21 53.06 3.56
C ILE A 319 -2.80 53.06 2.91
N SER A 320 -2.51 53.96 1.98
CA SER A 320 -1.17 54.10 1.39
C SER A 320 -0.09 54.47 2.40
N LYS A 321 -0.47 54.97 3.59
CA LYS A 321 0.45 55.27 4.70
C LYS A 321 0.73 54.10 5.61
N CYS A 322 0.03 52.97 5.43
CA CYS A 322 0.26 51.76 6.20
C CYS A 322 1.57 51.06 5.83
N HIS A 323 2.17 50.43 6.77
CA HIS A 323 3.29 49.53 6.51
C HIS A 323 2.79 48.08 6.40
N PHE A 324 3.39 47.30 5.51
CA PHE A 324 3.03 45.93 5.25
C PHE A 324 4.20 45.01 5.56
N ILE A 325 3.93 43.82 6.02
CA ILE A 325 4.89 42.72 5.99
C ILE A 325 4.93 42.20 4.55
N PRO A 326 6.08 42.29 3.84
CA PRO A 326 6.14 41.96 2.42
C PRO A 326 5.88 40.46 2.16
N ALA A 327 5.33 40.17 0.98
CA ALA A 327 5.20 38.78 0.54
C ALA A 327 6.57 38.13 0.40
N LYS A 328 6.66 36.83 0.70
CA LYS A 328 7.92 36.08 0.59
C LYS A 328 7.75 34.86 -0.31
N VAL A 329 8.78 34.58 -1.12
CA VAL A 329 8.93 33.36 -1.88
C VAL A 329 10.24 32.71 -1.44
N ARG A 330 10.16 31.47 -0.95
CA ARG A 330 11.34 30.77 -0.35
C ARG A 330 12.06 31.60 0.72
N GLY A 331 11.29 32.33 1.53
CA GLY A 331 11.84 33.17 2.62
C GLY A 331 12.40 34.53 2.17
N LYS A 332 12.51 34.81 0.86
CA LYS A 332 12.99 36.10 0.33
C LYS A 332 11.81 37.03 0.09
N PRO A 333 11.82 38.28 0.55
CA PRO A 333 10.78 39.28 0.28
C PRO A 333 10.71 39.57 -1.21
N ILE A 334 9.49 39.71 -1.72
CA ILE A 334 9.22 40.07 -3.12
C ILE A 334 8.21 41.21 -3.19
N GLU A 335 8.32 42.01 -4.24
CA GLU A 335 7.31 42.98 -4.60
C GLU A 335 6.04 42.29 -5.07
N THR A 336 4.87 42.75 -4.57
CA THR A 336 3.59 42.13 -4.94
C THR A 336 2.43 43.09 -4.81
N TRP A 337 1.38 42.84 -5.61
CA TRP A 337 0.11 43.54 -5.51
C TRP A 337 -0.79 42.81 -4.49
N GLN A 338 -1.26 43.59 -3.49
CA GLN A 338 -2.20 43.09 -2.47
C GLN A 338 -3.51 43.86 -2.60
N GLN A 339 -4.64 43.13 -2.64
CA GLN A 339 -5.98 43.77 -2.64
C GLN A 339 -6.53 43.84 -1.22
N MET A 340 -7.21 44.95 -0.93
CA MET A 340 -7.89 45.22 0.31
C MET A 340 -9.22 45.87 0.07
N GLN A 341 -10.19 45.63 0.96
CA GLN A 341 -11.48 46.32 0.95
C GLN A 341 -11.57 47.24 2.17
N TYR A 342 -12.05 48.43 1.95
CA TYR A 342 -12.38 49.38 3.01
C TYR A 342 -13.87 49.70 2.97
N VAL A 343 -14.52 49.57 4.12
CA VAL A 343 -15.98 49.81 4.23
C VAL A 343 -16.21 51.09 4.99
N TRP A 344 -16.96 51.99 4.39
CA TRP A 344 -17.43 53.22 5.01
C TRP A 344 -18.81 53.00 5.55
N THR A 345 -18.96 53.05 6.90
CA THR A 345 -20.21 52.88 7.61
C THR A 345 -20.39 54.03 8.60
N LEU A 346 -21.57 54.63 8.61
CA LEU A 346 -21.98 55.58 9.63
C LEU A 346 -22.35 54.80 10.90
N GLU A 347 -21.76 55.13 12.03
CA GLU A 347 -22.12 54.60 13.32
C GLU A 347 -23.21 55.46 13.96
#